data_dd8b8f67ab9bf83577ed02fc896281fb
#
_entry.id   dd8b8f67ab9bf83577ed02fc896281fb
#
_cell.length_a   1.000
_cell.length_b   1.000
_cell.length_c   1.000
_cell.angle_alpha   90.00
_cell.angle_beta   90.00
_cell.angle_gamma   90.00
#
_symmetry.space_group_name_H-M   'P 1'
#
loop_
_entity.id
_entity.type
_entity.pdbx_description
1 polymer ?
#
loop_
_entity_poly.entity_id
_entity_poly.type
_entity_poly.pdbx_seq_one_letter_code
_entity_poly.pdbx_strand_id
1 'polypeptide(L)'
;MSRIGKLPVVVPAGVEVKIGEGNLLTVKGPKGTLERKLSADMNIAMEDGQIVVTRPNDLKKNRALHGLTRTLIFNMIVGVTQGYEKVLEINGVGYRAAKAGKKLTLTLGYSHPVEMEDPEGIESIVEGQNKIIVKGIDKEKVGQFAAEIRTKRPPEPYKGKGIKYSDEHIRRKVGKTGKK
;
A
#
# COMPACT_ATOMS: atom_id res chain seq x y z
N MET A 1 13.34 1.69 23.65
CA MET A 1 12.35 2.78 23.43
C MET A 1 11.96 2.84 21.97
N SER A 2 10.66 3.05 21.63
CA SER A 2 10.25 3.24 20.22
C SER A 2 10.58 4.66 19.78
N ARG A 3 11.64 4.83 18.97
CA ARG A 3 11.99 6.14 18.39
C ARG A 3 10.88 6.71 17.51
N ILE A 4 10.20 5.82 16.74
CA ILE A 4 9.10 6.19 15.83
C ILE A 4 7.86 6.63 16.61
N GLY A 5 7.44 5.89 17.65
CA GLY A 5 6.23 6.19 18.41
C GLY A 5 6.24 7.55 19.11
N LYS A 6 7.42 8.04 19.52
CA LYS A 6 7.58 9.31 20.21
C LYS A 6 7.53 10.54 19.27
N LEU A 7 7.68 10.34 17.97
CA LEU A 7 7.64 11.44 17.02
C LEU A 7 6.19 11.91 16.83
N PRO A 8 5.86 13.18 17.06
CA PRO A 8 4.53 13.70 16.76
C PRO A 8 4.21 13.56 15.27
N VAL A 9 2.94 13.55 14.94
CA VAL A 9 2.47 13.55 13.56
C VAL A 9 1.87 14.90 13.25
N VAL A 10 2.53 15.66 12.40
CA VAL A 10 2.05 16.99 11.98
C VAL A 10 0.82 16.82 11.10
N VAL A 11 -0.24 17.58 11.40
CA VAL A 11 -1.44 17.67 10.58
C VAL A 11 -1.27 18.84 9.61
N PRO A 12 -1.14 18.58 8.29
CA PRO A 12 -0.96 19.66 7.32
C PRO A 12 -2.25 20.48 7.16
N ALA A 13 -2.10 21.70 6.67
CA ALA A 13 -3.24 22.57 6.38
C ALA A 13 -4.20 21.89 5.37
N GLY A 14 -5.51 21.98 5.63
CA GLY A 14 -6.53 21.33 4.81
C GLY A 14 -6.85 19.88 5.18
N VAL A 15 -6.28 19.37 6.28
CA VAL A 15 -6.64 18.06 6.85
C VAL A 15 -7.37 18.26 8.17
N GLU A 16 -8.56 17.67 8.27
CA GLU A 16 -9.33 17.61 9.52
C GLU A 16 -9.16 16.23 10.14
N VAL A 17 -8.87 16.20 11.43
CA VAL A 17 -8.74 14.96 12.21
C VAL A 17 -9.75 14.96 13.33
N LYS A 18 -10.55 13.90 13.45
CA LYS A 18 -11.50 13.69 14.54
C LYS A 18 -11.15 12.40 15.25
N ILE A 19 -11.04 12.47 16.57
CA ILE A 19 -10.80 11.32 17.45
C ILE A 19 -12.13 11.03 18.15
N GLY A 20 -12.73 9.89 17.82
CA GLY A 20 -13.98 9.42 18.41
C GLY A 20 -13.74 8.45 19.57
N GLU A 21 -14.83 7.96 20.14
CA GLU A 21 -14.80 6.98 21.24
C GLU A 21 -14.07 5.68 20.82
N GLY A 22 -13.31 5.10 21.74
CA GLY A 22 -12.57 3.86 21.50
C GLY A 22 -11.45 3.98 20.47
N ASN A 23 -10.87 5.19 20.33
CA ASN A 23 -9.81 5.50 19.35
C ASN A 23 -10.25 5.29 17.88
N LEU A 24 -11.50 5.58 17.58
CA LEU A 24 -11.96 5.68 16.20
C LEU A 24 -11.40 6.99 15.61
N LEU A 25 -10.44 6.88 14.71
CA LEU A 25 -9.82 8.03 14.05
C LEU A 25 -10.44 8.23 12.67
N THR A 26 -10.98 9.43 12.43
CA THR A 26 -11.45 9.87 11.11
C THR A 26 -10.54 10.99 10.63
N VAL A 27 -9.95 10.81 9.46
CA VAL A 27 -9.06 11.79 8.81
C VAL A 27 -9.66 12.18 7.47
N LYS A 28 -9.99 13.46 7.31
CA LYS A 28 -10.54 14.03 6.08
C LYS A 28 -9.53 14.99 5.46
N GLY A 29 -9.26 14.81 4.17
CA GLY A 29 -8.35 15.65 3.42
C GLY A 29 -8.82 15.87 1.97
N PRO A 30 -7.98 16.51 1.14
CA PRO A 30 -8.34 16.88 -0.23
C PRO A 30 -8.65 15.69 -1.14
N LYS A 31 -8.07 14.51 -0.87
CA LYS A 31 -8.29 13.29 -1.69
C LYS A 31 -9.40 12.39 -1.19
N GLY A 32 -9.94 12.65 0.00
CA GLY A 32 -11.03 11.86 0.56
C GLY A 32 -10.97 11.74 2.07
N THR A 33 -11.75 10.80 2.60
CA THR A 33 -11.86 10.55 4.03
C THR A 33 -11.48 9.11 4.31
N LEU A 34 -10.67 8.90 5.33
CA LEU A 34 -10.32 7.60 5.87
C LEU A 34 -10.79 7.50 7.32
N GLU A 35 -11.32 6.35 7.67
CA GLU A 35 -11.72 6.02 9.02
C GLU A 35 -11.05 4.71 9.45
N ARG A 36 -10.52 4.70 10.67
CA ARG A 36 -9.88 3.50 11.23
C ARG A 36 -10.00 3.47 12.73
N LYS A 37 -10.37 2.31 13.27
CA LYS A 37 -10.32 2.02 14.69
C LYS A 37 -8.90 1.62 15.06
N LEU A 38 -8.29 2.39 15.95
CA LEU A 38 -6.94 2.16 16.47
C LEU A 38 -7.01 1.40 17.81
N SER A 39 -5.85 0.96 18.32
CA SER A 39 -5.81 0.24 19.59
C SER A 39 -6.32 1.12 20.74
N ALA A 40 -7.26 0.61 21.51
CA ALA A 40 -7.79 1.26 22.72
C ALA A 40 -6.74 1.39 23.84
N ASP A 41 -5.68 0.58 23.79
CA ASP A 41 -4.58 0.63 24.79
C ASP A 41 -3.69 1.86 24.64
N MET A 42 -3.84 2.65 23.59
CA MET A 42 -3.03 3.85 23.32
C MET A 42 -3.84 5.12 23.57
N ASN A 43 -3.19 6.13 24.17
CA ASN A 43 -3.78 7.45 24.27
C ASN A 43 -3.36 8.29 23.06
N ILE A 44 -4.33 8.87 22.38
CA ILE A 44 -4.13 9.72 21.21
C ILE A 44 -4.66 11.10 21.55
N ALA A 45 -3.81 12.12 21.52
CA ALA A 45 -4.18 13.49 21.77
C ALA A 45 -3.78 14.38 20.59
N MET A 46 -4.51 15.46 20.38
CA MET A 46 -4.18 16.50 19.42
C MET A 46 -3.70 17.73 20.16
N GLU A 47 -2.46 18.13 19.94
CA GLU A 47 -1.79 19.25 20.58
C GLU A 47 -1.12 20.13 19.51
N ASP A 48 -1.39 21.44 19.52
CA ASP A 48 -0.76 22.42 18.61
C ASP A 48 -0.71 22.01 17.12
N GLY A 49 -1.79 21.41 16.60
CA GLY A 49 -1.84 20.94 15.21
C GLY A 49 -1.03 19.68 14.93
N GLN A 50 -0.62 18.98 15.97
CA GLN A 50 0.10 17.71 15.89
C GLN A 50 -0.65 16.63 16.68
N ILE A 51 -0.53 15.40 16.24
CA ILE A 51 -1.07 14.24 16.93
C ILE A 51 0.06 13.57 17.70
N VAL A 52 -0.14 13.46 19.02
CA VAL A 52 0.78 12.79 19.93
C VAL A 52 0.15 11.47 20.38
N VAL A 53 0.90 10.40 20.28
CA VAL A 53 0.49 9.07 20.77
C VAL A 53 1.31 8.74 22.00
N THR A 54 0.62 8.38 23.09
CA THR A 54 1.27 7.94 24.33
C THR A 54 0.82 6.53 24.69
N ARG A 55 1.65 5.82 25.45
CA ARG A 55 1.37 4.46 25.93
C ARG A 55 1.27 4.43 27.46
N PRO A 56 0.43 3.53 28.03
CA PRO A 56 0.21 3.51 29.48
C PRO A 56 1.42 2.95 30.26
N ASN A 57 2.21 2.06 29.64
CA ASN A 57 3.38 1.43 30.27
C ASN A 57 4.39 0.94 29.23
N ASP A 58 5.53 0.40 29.72
CA ASP A 58 6.64 -0.08 28.86
C ASP A 58 6.61 -1.59 28.57
N LEU A 59 5.46 -2.24 28.72
CA LEU A 59 5.29 -3.64 28.32
C LEU A 59 5.61 -3.81 26.82
N LYS A 60 6.16 -4.97 26.47
CA LYS A 60 6.55 -5.29 25.07
C LYS A 60 5.41 -5.07 24.08
N LYS A 61 4.19 -5.47 24.43
CA LYS A 61 2.97 -5.24 23.62
C LYS A 61 2.74 -3.75 23.37
N ASN A 62 2.74 -2.92 24.41
CA ASN A 62 2.44 -1.49 24.31
C ASN A 62 3.55 -0.70 23.58
N ARG A 63 4.80 -1.14 23.70
CA ARG A 63 5.91 -0.59 22.91
C ARG A 63 5.74 -0.85 21.42
N ALA A 64 5.26 -2.04 21.04
CA ALA A 64 4.98 -2.39 19.63
C ALA A 64 3.77 -1.60 19.10
N LEU A 65 2.66 -1.57 19.84
CA LEU A 65 1.45 -0.84 19.49
C LEU A 65 1.68 0.67 19.36
N HIS A 66 2.52 1.27 20.21
CA HIS A 66 2.85 2.68 20.16
C HIS A 66 3.42 3.10 18.80
N GLY A 67 4.42 2.39 18.31
CA GLY A 67 5.00 2.67 16.99
C GLY A 67 4.05 2.37 15.83
N LEU A 68 3.26 1.29 15.94
CA LEU A 68 2.26 0.92 14.95
C LEU A 68 1.17 1.99 14.84
N THR A 69 0.57 2.39 15.97
CA THR A 69 -0.51 3.39 16.01
C THR A 69 -0.06 4.70 15.39
N ARG A 70 1.12 5.20 15.78
CA ARG A 70 1.69 6.42 15.19
C ARG A 70 1.87 6.29 13.67
N THR A 71 2.36 5.15 13.20
CA THR A 71 2.59 4.93 11.77
C THR A 71 1.27 4.84 10.99
N LEU A 72 0.24 4.23 11.57
CA LEU A 72 -1.09 4.17 10.96
C LEU A 72 -1.70 5.57 10.79
N ILE A 73 -1.62 6.41 11.83
CA ILE A 73 -2.07 7.81 11.78
C ILE A 73 -1.34 8.57 10.68
N PHE A 74 -0.01 8.47 10.65
CA PHE A 74 0.81 9.10 9.63
C PHE A 74 0.42 8.65 8.21
N ASN A 75 0.22 7.34 8.02
CA ASN A 75 -0.20 6.81 6.73
C ASN A 75 -1.58 7.33 6.30
N MET A 76 -2.53 7.48 7.23
CA MET A 76 -3.84 8.07 6.92
C MET A 76 -3.71 9.52 6.46
N ILE A 77 -2.92 10.34 7.17
CA ILE A 77 -2.71 11.75 6.80
C ILE A 77 -2.06 11.88 5.42
N VAL A 78 -0.99 11.12 5.15
CA VAL A 78 -0.34 11.09 3.83
C VAL A 78 -1.30 10.59 2.75
N GLY A 79 -2.11 9.58 3.07
CA GLY A 79 -3.07 9.02 2.14
C GLY A 79 -4.13 10.02 1.68
N VAL A 80 -4.71 10.79 2.59
CA VAL A 80 -5.73 11.79 2.24
C VAL A 80 -5.15 13.08 1.64
N THR A 81 -3.84 13.32 1.75
CA THR A 81 -3.14 14.49 1.17
C THR A 81 -2.51 14.16 -0.18
N GLN A 82 -1.53 13.28 -0.18
CA GLN A 82 -0.74 12.92 -1.35
C GLN A 82 -1.31 11.69 -2.09
N GLY A 83 -1.93 10.77 -1.34
CA GLY A 83 -2.31 9.45 -1.83
C GLY A 83 -1.11 8.50 -1.87
N TYR A 84 -1.40 7.26 -2.21
CA TYR A 84 -0.40 6.23 -2.41
C TYR A 84 -0.47 5.68 -3.82
N GLU A 85 0.69 5.31 -4.34
CA GLU A 85 0.79 4.59 -5.60
C GLU A 85 1.80 3.45 -5.49
N LYS A 86 1.52 2.36 -6.21
CA LYS A 86 2.46 1.26 -6.45
C LYS A 86 2.50 0.95 -7.92
N VAL A 87 3.72 0.92 -8.45
CA VAL A 87 3.97 0.66 -9.86
C VAL A 87 4.43 -0.78 -10.04
N LEU A 88 3.78 -1.48 -10.97
CA LEU A 88 4.08 -2.84 -11.36
C LEU A 88 4.52 -2.87 -12.83
N GLU A 89 5.52 -3.68 -13.13
CA GLU A 89 6.02 -3.91 -14.47
C GLU A 89 5.74 -5.36 -14.91
N ILE A 90 5.24 -5.51 -16.11
CA ILE A 90 4.96 -6.79 -16.72
C ILE A 90 6.09 -7.12 -17.72
N ASN A 91 6.82 -8.20 -17.45
CA ASN A 91 7.90 -8.66 -18.28
C ASN A 91 7.54 -10.01 -18.91
N GLY A 92 7.68 -10.13 -20.22
CA GLY A 92 7.45 -11.37 -20.94
C GLY A 92 6.90 -11.15 -22.35
N VAL A 93 7.35 -11.96 -23.30
CA VAL A 93 6.84 -11.91 -24.69
C VAL A 93 5.36 -12.30 -24.70
N GLY A 94 4.52 -11.43 -25.26
CA GLY A 94 3.07 -11.63 -25.31
C GLY A 94 2.33 -11.33 -24.00
N TYR A 95 3.02 -10.93 -22.92
CA TYR A 95 2.38 -10.48 -21.68
C TYR A 95 1.92 -9.04 -21.84
N ARG A 96 0.70 -8.77 -21.45
CA ARG A 96 0.11 -7.42 -21.55
C ARG A 96 -1.00 -7.21 -20.52
N ALA A 97 -1.24 -5.97 -20.17
CA ALA A 97 -2.39 -5.51 -19.41
C ALA A 97 -3.27 -4.63 -20.27
N ALA A 98 -4.56 -4.68 -20.04
CA ALA A 98 -5.56 -3.77 -20.58
C ALA A 98 -6.55 -3.39 -19.50
N LYS A 99 -7.07 -2.18 -19.56
CA LYS A 99 -8.06 -1.66 -18.61
C LYS A 99 -9.31 -1.23 -19.34
N ALA A 100 -10.47 -1.68 -18.86
CA ALA A 100 -11.78 -1.27 -19.34
C ALA A 100 -12.67 -0.91 -18.14
N GLY A 101 -12.86 0.38 -17.89
CA GLY A 101 -13.58 0.86 -16.70
C GLY A 101 -12.88 0.39 -15.41
N LYS A 102 -13.57 -0.35 -14.56
CA LYS A 102 -13.01 -0.95 -13.34
C LYS A 102 -12.34 -2.30 -13.54
N LYS A 103 -12.44 -2.88 -14.75
CA LYS A 103 -11.96 -4.21 -15.05
C LYS A 103 -10.54 -4.16 -15.61
N LEU A 104 -9.60 -4.80 -14.91
CA LEU A 104 -8.22 -5.00 -15.32
C LEU A 104 -8.08 -6.40 -15.93
N THR A 105 -7.68 -6.49 -17.19
CA THR A 105 -7.48 -7.76 -17.90
C THR A 105 -5.99 -7.97 -18.14
N LEU A 106 -5.47 -9.11 -17.70
CA LEU A 106 -4.07 -9.48 -17.77
C LEU A 106 -3.90 -10.70 -18.67
N THR A 107 -3.14 -10.56 -19.74
CA THR A 107 -2.70 -11.68 -20.59
C THR A 107 -1.30 -12.08 -20.14
N LEU A 108 -1.17 -13.24 -19.49
CA LEU A 108 0.05 -13.68 -18.79
C LEU A 108 0.53 -15.06 -19.25
N GLY A 109 0.20 -15.44 -20.49
CA GLY A 109 0.58 -16.76 -21.05
C GLY A 109 -0.20 -17.94 -20.47
N TYR A 110 -1.38 -17.69 -19.94
CA TYR A 110 -2.39 -18.71 -19.61
C TYR A 110 -3.33 -18.94 -20.80
N SER A 111 -4.07 -20.04 -20.80
CA SER A 111 -5.08 -20.37 -21.84
C SER A 111 -6.21 -19.35 -21.91
N HIS A 112 -6.47 -18.62 -20.80
CA HIS A 112 -7.47 -17.56 -20.71
C HIS A 112 -6.86 -16.33 -20.01
N PRO A 113 -7.36 -15.12 -20.30
CA PRO A 113 -6.92 -13.93 -19.60
C PRO A 113 -7.35 -13.97 -18.13
N VAL A 114 -6.55 -13.35 -17.27
CA VAL A 114 -6.87 -13.14 -15.85
C VAL A 114 -7.59 -11.80 -15.72
N GLU A 115 -8.78 -11.82 -15.17
CA GLU A 115 -9.60 -10.63 -14.95
C GLU A 115 -9.63 -10.30 -13.47
N MET A 116 -9.48 -9.01 -13.16
CA MET A 116 -9.55 -8.47 -11.81
C MET A 116 -10.37 -7.18 -11.83
N GLU A 117 -11.10 -6.91 -10.76
CA GLU A 117 -11.82 -5.66 -10.59
C GLU A 117 -11.14 -4.79 -9.55
N ASP A 118 -11.13 -3.47 -9.78
CA ASP A 118 -10.60 -2.53 -8.80
C ASP A 118 -11.49 -2.54 -7.55
N PRO A 119 -10.90 -2.78 -6.37
CA PRO A 119 -11.65 -2.67 -5.12
C PRO A 119 -12.05 -1.21 -4.84
N GLU A 120 -13.00 -1.03 -3.94
CA GLU A 120 -13.47 0.29 -3.55
C GLU A 120 -12.34 1.17 -2.98
N GLY A 121 -12.22 2.39 -3.54
CA GLY A 121 -11.18 3.35 -3.16
C GLY A 121 -9.81 3.10 -3.80
N ILE A 122 -9.72 2.17 -4.75
CA ILE A 122 -8.52 1.88 -5.54
C ILE A 122 -8.80 2.14 -7.01
N GLU A 123 -7.83 2.69 -7.69
CA GLU A 123 -7.81 2.88 -9.12
C GLU A 123 -6.54 2.26 -9.71
N SER A 124 -6.70 1.35 -10.68
CA SER A 124 -5.59 0.86 -11.46
C SER A 124 -5.54 1.59 -12.81
N ILE A 125 -4.34 1.99 -13.23
CA ILE A 125 -4.09 2.66 -14.50
C ILE A 125 -3.07 1.82 -15.26
N VAL A 126 -3.32 1.59 -16.54
CA VAL A 126 -2.39 0.87 -17.43
C VAL A 126 -1.70 1.89 -18.33
N GLU A 127 -0.39 2.02 -18.19
CA GLU A 127 0.44 2.82 -19.07
C GLU A 127 1.12 1.94 -20.12
N GLY A 128 0.77 2.15 -21.38
CA GLY A 128 1.17 1.25 -22.46
C GLY A 128 0.51 -0.12 -22.30
N GLN A 129 1.29 -1.20 -22.37
CA GLN A 129 0.79 -2.57 -22.17
C GLN A 129 1.49 -3.31 -21.03
N ASN A 130 2.57 -2.74 -20.51
CA ASN A 130 3.51 -3.43 -19.64
C ASN A 130 3.66 -2.79 -18.27
N LYS A 131 2.97 -1.68 -17.99
CA LYS A 131 3.07 -0.98 -16.72
C LYS A 131 1.68 -0.76 -16.12
N ILE A 132 1.53 -1.15 -14.87
CA ILE A 132 0.30 -0.97 -14.10
C ILE A 132 0.62 -0.08 -12.91
N ILE A 133 -0.15 0.98 -12.73
CA ILE A 133 -0.05 1.87 -11.58
C ILE A 133 -1.31 1.69 -10.75
N VAL A 134 -1.15 1.26 -9.50
CA VAL A 134 -2.24 1.13 -8.53
C VAL A 134 -2.23 2.34 -7.63
N LYS A 135 -3.32 3.11 -7.61
CA LYS A 135 -3.48 4.33 -6.82
C LYS A 135 -4.62 4.23 -5.82
N GLY A 136 -4.50 4.91 -4.70
CA GLY A 136 -5.55 5.01 -3.70
C GLY A 136 -5.14 5.85 -2.50
N ILE A 137 -6.10 6.12 -1.64
CA ILE A 137 -5.88 6.87 -0.40
C ILE A 137 -5.42 5.98 0.75
N ASP A 138 -5.79 4.69 0.73
CA ASP A 138 -5.42 3.72 1.76
C ASP A 138 -4.19 2.91 1.35
N LYS A 139 -3.09 3.12 2.06
CA LYS A 139 -1.81 2.41 1.84
C LYS A 139 -1.95 0.89 1.89
N GLU A 140 -2.78 0.39 2.80
CA GLU A 140 -2.99 -1.04 3.00
C GLU A 140 -3.71 -1.65 1.80
N LYS A 141 -4.82 -1.04 1.37
CA LYS A 141 -5.58 -1.48 0.18
C LYS A 141 -4.75 -1.40 -1.10
N VAL A 142 -4.00 -0.30 -1.31
CA VAL A 142 -3.09 -0.15 -2.46
C VAL A 142 -2.04 -1.25 -2.47
N GLY A 143 -1.41 -1.52 -1.32
CA GLY A 143 -0.39 -2.56 -1.17
C GLY A 143 -0.95 -3.96 -1.39
N GLN A 144 -2.13 -4.25 -0.83
CA GLN A 144 -2.81 -5.53 -0.96
C GLN A 144 -3.18 -5.83 -2.42
N PHE A 145 -3.84 -4.88 -3.10
CA PHE A 145 -4.23 -5.07 -4.49
C PHE A 145 -3.03 -5.21 -5.43
N ALA A 146 -1.98 -4.41 -5.22
CA ALA A 146 -0.73 -4.57 -5.97
C ALA A 146 -0.09 -5.95 -5.76
N ALA A 147 -0.11 -6.47 -4.53
CA ALA A 147 0.38 -7.82 -4.24
C ALA A 147 -0.47 -8.90 -4.91
N GLU A 148 -1.79 -8.75 -4.93
CA GLU A 148 -2.71 -9.66 -5.62
C GLU A 148 -2.44 -9.72 -7.13
N ILE A 149 -2.23 -8.56 -7.78
CA ILE A 149 -1.85 -8.49 -9.20
C ILE A 149 -0.53 -9.22 -9.41
N ARG A 150 0.49 -8.95 -8.58
CA ARG A 150 1.80 -9.59 -8.69
C ARG A 150 1.72 -11.11 -8.51
N THR A 151 0.88 -11.60 -7.62
CA THR A 151 0.71 -13.03 -7.33
C THR A 151 0.11 -13.80 -8.52
N LYS A 152 -0.61 -13.14 -9.43
CA LYS A 152 -1.18 -13.80 -10.61
C LYS A 152 -0.09 -14.40 -11.53
N ARG A 153 1.09 -13.79 -11.58
CA ARG A 153 2.25 -14.34 -12.29
C ARG A 153 3.54 -13.75 -11.68
N PRO A 154 4.06 -14.31 -10.60
CA PRO A 154 5.28 -13.81 -9.98
C PRO A 154 6.48 -13.95 -10.93
N PRO A 155 7.48 -13.07 -10.82
CA PRO A 155 8.64 -13.08 -11.69
C PRO A 155 9.46 -14.35 -11.49
N GLU A 156 9.82 -15.01 -12.57
CA GLU A 156 10.66 -16.22 -12.53
C GLU A 156 12.16 -15.85 -12.49
N PRO A 157 13.01 -16.73 -11.91
CA PRO A 157 14.40 -16.37 -11.62
C PRO A 157 15.36 -16.48 -12.83
N TYR A 158 14.94 -17.00 -13.98
CA TYR A 158 15.83 -17.20 -15.13
C TYR A 158 15.78 -16.04 -16.11
N LYS A 159 14.64 -15.83 -16.76
CA LYS A 159 14.44 -14.74 -17.73
C LYS A 159 13.75 -13.52 -17.11
N GLY A 160 13.24 -13.65 -15.90
CA GLY A 160 12.51 -12.58 -15.19
C GLY A 160 11.11 -12.33 -15.73
N LYS A 161 10.50 -13.33 -16.41
CA LYS A 161 9.12 -13.22 -16.88
C LYS A 161 8.16 -13.21 -15.71
N GLY A 162 7.16 -12.35 -15.77
CA GLY A 162 6.16 -12.18 -14.72
C GLY A 162 5.90 -10.73 -14.39
N ILE A 163 5.17 -10.50 -13.31
CA ILE A 163 4.83 -9.18 -12.79
C ILE A 163 5.72 -8.92 -11.58
N LYS A 164 6.44 -7.81 -11.58
CA LYS A 164 7.27 -7.35 -10.46
C LYS A 164 6.92 -5.92 -10.08
N TYR A 165 7.28 -5.49 -8.87
CA TYR A 165 7.29 -4.07 -8.54
C TYR A 165 8.40 -3.36 -9.32
N SER A 166 8.22 -2.08 -9.62
CA SER A 166 9.23 -1.30 -10.34
C SER A 166 10.55 -1.18 -9.57
N ASP A 167 10.47 -1.17 -8.25
CA ASP A 167 11.59 -1.12 -7.32
C ASP A 167 12.15 -2.51 -6.94
N GLU A 168 11.57 -3.60 -7.45
CA GLU A 168 11.96 -4.97 -7.11
C GLU A 168 13.12 -5.47 -7.99
N HIS A 169 14.22 -5.84 -7.35
CA HIS A 169 15.34 -6.50 -7.99
C HIS A 169 15.20 -8.02 -7.93
N ILE A 170 15.05 -8.66 -9.09
CA ILE A 170 14.93 -10.12 -9.18
C ILE A 170 16.33 -10.74 -9.28
N ARG A 171 16.71 -11.52 -8.26
CA ARG A 171 17.96 -12.30 -8.30
C ARG A 171 17.85 -13.39 -9.37
N ARG A 172 18.58 -13.20 -10.47
CA ARG A 172 18.59 -14.17 -11.59
C ARG A 172 19.53 -15.34 -11.30
N LYS A 173 19.10 -16.51 -11.73
CA LYS A 173 19.91 -17.75 -11.74
C LYS A 173 20.39 -18.03 -13.16
N VAL A 174 21.58 -18.59 -13.27
CA VAL A 174 22.09 -19.11 -14.54
C VAL A 174 21.40 -20.45 -14.83
N GLY A 175 20.79 -20.58 -16.01
CA GLY A 175 20.20 -21.85 -16.44
C GLY A 175 21.28 -22.94 -16.63
N LYS A 176 20.88 -24.19 -16.70
CA LYS A 176 21.78 -25.30 -17.04
C LYS A 176 22.39 -25.03 -18.42
N THR A 177 23.68 -24.75 -18.48
CA THR A 177 24.46 -24.76 -19.73
C THR A 177 24.61 -26.22 -20.13
N GLY A 178 23.93 -26.64 -21.21
CA GLY A 178 24.19 -27.95 -21.78
C GLY A 178 25.68 -28.04 -22.11
N LYS A 179 26.40 -29.03 -21.53
CA LYS A 179 27.72 -29.38 -21.98
C LYS A 179 27.55 -29.85 -23.45
N LYS A 180 28.17 -29.09 -24.38
CA LYS A 180 28.46 -29.65 -25.70
C LYS A 180 29.51 -30.73 -25.56
#